data_36f314eb46da806013d024dca08ced74
#
_entry.id   36f314eb46da806013d024dca08ced74
#
_cell.length_a   1.000
_cell.length_b   1.000
_cell.length_c   1.000
_cell.angle_alpha   90.00
_cell.angle_beta   90.00
_cell.angle_gamma   90.00
#
_symmetry.space_group_name_H-M   'P 1'
#
loop_
_entity.id
_entity.type
_entity.pdbx_description
1 polymer ?
#
loop_
_entity_poly.entity_id
_entity_poly.type
_entity_poly.pdbx_seq_one_letter_code
_entity_poly.pdbx_strand_id
1 'polypeptide(L)'
;IDGLHEYDQVKRDILNSIKFLNKGGLILCHDSLPAEYSEQTVPYTFGTWLGDVWKVIVEFRTYAYLDICVCTIDHGVSVIKVNKNSNLLKIENLNGKLNQQILSFGLRKN
;
A
#
# COMPACT_ATOMS: atom_id res chain seq x y z
N ILE A 1 -3.75 6.43 -8.50
CA ILE A 1 -4.89 5.66 -8.00
C ILE A 1 -5.36 6.30 -6.71
N ASP A 2 -6.60 6.72 -6.71
CA ASP A 2 -7.26 7.35 -5.57
C ASP A 2 -8.78 7.10 -5.68
N GLY A 3 -9.14 5.84 -5.71
CA GLY A 3 -10.52 5.38 -5.84
C GLY A 3 -11.13 4.92 -4.51
N LEU A 4 -11.79 3.78 -4.50
CA LEU A 4 -12.33 3.20 -3.28
C LEU A 4 -11.18 2.72 -2.38
N HIS A 5 -11.19 3.15 -1.12
CA HIS A 5 -10.15 2.88 -0.15
C HIS A 5 -10.30 1.48 0.50
N GLU A 6 -10.47 0.47 -0.33
CA GLU A 6 -10.58 -0.93 0.11
C GLU A 6 -9.53 -1.80 -0.59
N TYR A 7 -8.94 -2.70 0.17
CA TYR A 7 -7.84 -3.58 -0.25
C TYR A 7 -8.10 -4.25 -1.61
N ASP A 8 -9.22 -4.92 -1.77
CA ASP A 8 -9.51 -5.69 -2.98
C ASP A 8 -9.63 -4.78 -4.21
N GLN A 9 -10.25 -3.61 -4.07
CA GLN A 9 -10.40 -2.67 -5.18
C GLN A 9 -9.07 -2.06 -5.57
N VAL A 10 -8.29 -1.59 -4.61
CA VAL A 10 -6.98 -0.98 -4.88
C VAL A 10 -6.03 -2.02 -5.49
N LYS A 11 -6.06 -3.25 -5.03
CA LYS A 11 -5.26 -4.34 -5.61
C LYS A 11 -5.63 -4.56 -7.09
N ARG A 12 -6.91 -4.61 -7.42
CA ARG A 12 -7.37 -4.70 -8.82
C ARG A 12 -6.91 -3.50 -9.64
N ASP A 13 -7.04 -2.32 -9.11
CA ASP A 13 -6.66 -1.08 -9.79
C ASP A 13 -5.17 -1.05 -10.12
N ILE A 14 -4.31 -1.43 -9.17
CA ILE A 14 -2.87 -1.51 -9.38
C ILE A 14 -2.53 -2.60 -10.42
N LEU A 15 -3.08 -3.80 -10.30
CA LEU A 15 -2.82 -4.90 -11.23
C LEU A 15 -3.29 -4.56 -12.64
N ASN A 16 -4.44 -3.91 -12.79
CA ASN A 16 -4.92 -3.44 -14.08
C ASN A 16 -4.02 -2.34 -14.64
N SER A 17 -3.58 -1.40 -13.82
CA SER A 17 -2.67 -0.33 -14.23
C SER A 17 -1.34 -0.89 -14.75
N ILE A 18 -0.80 -1.93 -14.11
CA ILE A 18 0.44 -2.59 -14.53
C ILE A 18 0.31 -3.13 -15.97
N LYS A 19 -0.84 -3.69 -16.33
CA LYS A 19 -1.07 -4.23 -17.69
C LYS A 19 -0.97 -3.19 -18.79
N PHE A 20 -1.29 -1.95 -18.49
CA PHE A 20 -1.32 -0.85 -19.46
C PHE A 20 -0.18 0.16 -19.28
N LEU A 21 0.70 -0.09 -18.31
CA LEU A 21 1.80 0.80 -17.99
C LEU A 21 2.86 0.78 -19.09
N ASN A 22 3.24 1.94 -19.57
CA ASN A 22 4.36 2.07 -20.50
C ASN A 22 5.68 1.68 -19.81
N LYS A 23 6.64 1.19 -20.61
CA LYS A 23 7.98 0.90 -20.08
C LYS A 23 8.57 2.15 -19.41
N GLY A 24 9.01 1.99 -18.17
CA GLY A 24 9.54 3.10 -17.34
C GLY A 24 8.48 3.99 -16.73
N GLY A 25 7.18 3.71 -16.92
CA GLY A 25 6.08 4.42 -16.27
C GLY A 25 6.01 4.15 -14.78
N LEU A 26 5.28 5.01 -14.08
CA LEU A 26 5.06 4.92 -12.64
C LEU A 26 3.57 4.86 -12.33
N ILE A 27 3.22 4.11 -11.29
CA ILE A 27 1.89 4.14 -10.69
C ILE A 27 2.01 4.84 -9.35
N LEU A 28 1.19 5.84 -9.12
CA LEU A 28 1.06 6.52 -7.82
C LEU A 28 -0.21 6.04 -7.14
N CYS A 29 -0.11 5.68 -5.88
CA CYS A 29 -1.26 5.24 -5.08
C CYS A 29 -1.34 6.07 -3.80
N HIS A 30 -2.48 6.75 -3.63
CA HIS A 30 -2.75 7.61 -2.48
C HIS A 30 -3.21 6.81 -1.26
N ASP A 31 -3.25 7.45 -0.08
CA ASP A 31 -3.75 6.90 1.18
C ASP A 31 -2.98 5.68 1.73
N SER A 32 -1.68 5.67 1.51
CA SER A 32 -0.83 4.54 1.88
C SER A 32 -0.35 4.55 3.34
N LEU A 33 -0.50 5.66 4.07
CA LEU A 33 0.00 5.83 5.45
C LEU A 33 -1.09 6.38 6.38
N PRO A 34 -1.99 5.55 6.91
CA PRO A 34 -2.92 5.98 7.94
C PRO A 34 -2.14 6.37 9.21
N ALA A 35 -2.53 7.49 9.84
CA ALA A 35 -1.94 7.98 11.07
C ALA A 35 -2.62 7.39 12.30
N GLU A 36 -3.93 7.16 12.21
CA GLU A 36 -4.77 6.68 13.29
C GLU A 36 -5.45 5.37 12.94
N TYR A 37 -5.77 4.56 13.94
CA TYR A 37 -6.50 3.30 13.72
C TYR A 37 -7.87 3.54 13.05
N SER A 38 -8.57 4.59 13.45
CA SER A 38 -9.87 4.95 12.88
C SER A 38 -9.83 5.29 11.40
N GLU A 39 -8.68 5.74 10.88
CA GLU A 39 -8.51 6.08 9.46
C GLU A 39 -8.45 4.84 8.55
N GLN A 40 -8.12 3.68 9.09
CA GLN A 40 -7.91 2.45 8.32
C GLN A 40 -9.03 1.42 8.45
N THR A 41 -10.10 1.73 9.14
CA THR A 41 -11.21 0.79 9.30
C THR A 41 -11.94 0.54 7.98
N VAL A 42 -12.39 -0.70 7.79
CA VAL A 42 -13.27 -1.09 6.71
C VAL A 42 -14.43 -1.87 7.33
N PRO A 43 -15.68 -1.41 7.12
CA PRO A 43 -16.09 -0.22 6.37
C PRO A 43 -15.74 1.11 7.05
N TYR A 44 -16.00 2.22 6.35
CA TYR A 44 -15.87 3.56 6.89
C TYR A 44 -16.67 3.73 8.18
N THR A 45 -16.07 4.38 9.17
CA THR A 45 -16.72 4.68 10.45
C THR A 45 -16.99 6.16 10.64
N PHE A 46 -15.94 6.99 10.67
CA PHE A 46 -16.07 8.44 10.82
C PHE A 46 -14.77 9.16 10.47
N GLY A 47 -14.88 10.44 10.16
CA GLY A 47 -13.73 11.34 9.97
C GLY A 47 -12.90 11.04 8.72
N THR A 48 -11.60 11.32 8.83
CA THR A 48 -10.64 11.02 7.76
C THR A 48 -10.54 9.51 7.56
N TRP A 49 -10.63 9.07 6.30
CA TRP A 49 -10.64 7.65 5.98
C TRP A 49 -9.69 7.32 4.84
N LEU A 50 -8.69 6.51 5.14
CA LEU A 50 -7.76 5.94 4.18
C LEU A 50 -8.08 4.49 3.84
N GLY A 51 -8.94 3.85 4.63
CA GLY A 51 -9.28 2.44 4.47
C GLY A 51 -8.09 1.53 4.68
N ASP A 52 -8.06 0.40 4.01
CA ASP A 52 -6.98 -0.57 4.12
C ASP A 52 -6.07 -0.64 2.88
N VAL A 53 -5.93 0.47 2.17
CA VAL A 53 -5.01 0.64 1.02
C VAL A 53 -3.58 0.23 1.37
N TRP A 54 -3.09 0.60 2.54
CA TRP A 54 -1.73 0.30 3.00
C TRP A 54 -1.39 -1.20 2.98
N LYS A 55 -2.38 -2.07 3.17
CA LYS A 55 -2.18 -3.53 3.14
C LYS A 55 -1.74 -4.02 1.76
N VAL A 56 -2.29 -3.44 0.71
CA VAL A 56 -1.89 -3.75 -0.67
C VAL A 56 -0.43 -3.36 -0.90
N ILE A 57 -0.04 -2.20 -0.41
CA ILE A 57 1.33 -1.71 -0.56
C ILE A 57 2.31 -2.63 0.18
N VAL A 58 1.97 -3.07 1.38
CA VAL A 58 2.79 -4.03 2.14
C VAL A 58 2.91 -5.35 1.36
N GLU A 59 1.81 -5.89 0.86
CA GLU A 59 1.81 -7.11 0.05
C GLU A 59 2.71 -6.98 -1.18
N PHE A 60 2.55 -5.91 -1.95
CA PHE A 60 3.29 -5.72 -3.19
C PHE A 60 4.79 -5.46 -2.96
N ARG A 61 5.17 -4.96 -1.81
CA ARG A 61 6.58 -4.85 -1.42
C ARG A 61 7.26 -6.20 -1.21
N THR A 62 6.50 -7.28 -1.11
CA THR A 62 7.03 -8.65 -1.07
C THR A 62 7.31 -9.24 -2.45
N TYR A 63 6.91 -8.55 -3.53
CA TYR A 63 7.07 -9.04 -4.89
C TYR A 63 8.43 -8.63 -5.47
N ALA A 64 9.15 -9.60 -6.03
CA ALA A 64 10.51 -9.39 -6.53
C ALA A 64 10.62 -8.44 -7.74
N TYR A 65 9.52 -8.22 -8.45
CA TYR A 65 9.48 -7.42 -9.68
C TYR A 65 8.75 -6.07 -9.54
N LEU A 66 8.34 -5.72 -8.33
CA LEU A 66 7.77 -4.40 -8.03
C LEU A 66 8.69 -3.65 -7.09
N ASP A 67 9.17 -2.51 -7.54
CA ASP A 67 9.98 -1.61 -6.73
C ASP A 67 9.10 -0.46 -6.23
N ILE A 68 8.95 -0.35 -4.91
CA ILE A 68 7.98 0.54 -4.28
C ILE A 68 8.66 1.36 -3.20
N CYS A 69 8.46 2.67 -3.25
CA CYS A 69 8.73 3.56 -2.13
C CYS A 69 7.45 4.29 -1.72
N VAL A 70 7.40 4.75 -0.48
CA VAL A 70 6.27 5.51 0.04
C VAL A 70 6.75 6.88 0.49
N CYS A 71 6.21 7.91 -0.14
CA CYS A 71 6.43 9.30 0.27
C CYS A 71 5.53 9.64 1.44
N THR A 72 6.08 10.30 2.45
CA THR A 72 5.39 10.61 3.72
C THR A 72 4.56 11.90 3.66
N ILE A 73 4.13 12.28 2.49
CA ILE A 73 3.32 13.46 2.24
C ILE A 73 1.86 13.04 2.02
N ASP A 74 0.93 13.93 2.32
CA ASP A 74 -0.48 13.83 1.94
C ASP A 74 -1.08 12.42 2.18
N HIS A 75 -1.10 11.97 3.43
CA HIS A 75 -1.59 10.64 3.85
C HIS A 75 -0.81 9.44 3.26
N GLY A 76 0.36 9.68 2.71
CA GLY A 76 1.20 8.66 2.08
C GLY A 76 0.89 8.46 0.60
N VAL A 77 1.89 8.71 -0.23
CA VAL A 77 1.82 8.43 -1.66
C VAL A 77 2.83 7.33 -1.99
N SER A 78 2.35 6.16 -2.37
CA SER A 78 3.19 5.08 -2.85
C SER A 78 3.54 5.29 -4.31
N VAL A 79 4.82 5.13 -4.63
CA VAL A 79 5.34 5.15 -6.01
C VAL A 79 5.74 3.74 -6.38
N ILE A 80 5.08 3.18 -7.39
CA ILE A 80 5.23 1.79 -7.82
C ILE A 80 5.86 1.77 -9.20
N LYS A 81 6.96 1.03 -9.34
CA LYS A 81 7.65 0.81 -10.60
C LYS A 81 7.76 -0.69 -10.87
N VAL A 82 7.49 -1.09 -12.11
CA VAL A 82 7.76 -2.46 -12.56
C VAL A 82 9.24 -2.60 -12.84
N ASN A 83 9.97 -3.10 -11.87
CA ASN A 83 11.41 -3.27 -11.89
C ASN A 83 11.83 -4.25 -10.80
N LYS A 84 13.10 -4.69 -10.83
CA LYS A 84 13.66 -5.47 -9.72
C LYS A 84 13.48 -4.70 -8.40
N ASN A 85 12.90 -5.37 -7.42
CA ASN A 85 12.66 -4.79 -6.11
C ASN A 85 14.00 -4.55 -5.39
N SER A 86 14.33 -3.27 -5.17
CA SER A 86 15.57 -2.85 -4.51
C SER A 86 15.56 -3.01 -2.99
N ASN A 87 14.36 -3.19 -2.42
CA ASN A 87 14.17 -3.28 -0.96
C ASN A 87 13.05 -4.28 -0.64
N LEU A 88 13.28 -5.54 -1.00
CA LEU A 88 12.30 -6.63 -0.84
C LEU A 88 11.89 -6.80 0.62
N LEU A 89 10.61 -6.64 0.89
CA LEU A 89 10.05 -6.93 2.19
C LEU A 89 9.88 -8.44 2.36
N LYS A 90 10.57 -9.01 3.34
CA LYS A 90 10.45 -10.42 3.69
C LYS A 90 9.51 -10.56 4.88
N ILE A 91 8.42 -11.30 4.69
CA ILE A 91 7.46 -11.61 5.75
C ILE A 91 7.54 -13.10 6.01
N GLU A 92 8.08 -13.47 7.16
CA GLU A 92 8.40 -14.88 7.50
C GLU A 92 7.22 -15.66 8.07
N ASN A 93 6.16 -15.01 8.53
CA ASN A 93 5.04 -15.70 9.17
C ASN A 93 3.72 -14.98 8.98
N LEU A 94 2.82 -15.62 8.23
CA LEU A 94 1.52 -15.05 7.86
C LEU A 94 0.45 -15.10 8.97
N ASN A 95 0.66 -15.88 10.06
CA ASN A 95 -0.43 -16.25 10.95
C ASN A 95 -0.54 -15.53 12.31
N GLY A 96 0.31 -14.60 12.64
CA GLY A 96 0.21 -13.92 13.94
C GLY A 96 1.12 -12.70 14.04
N LYS A 97 2.37 -12.83 13.61
CA LYS A 97 3.33 -11.72 13.56
C LYS A 97 3.04 -10.75 12.40
N LEU A 98 2.30 -11.20 11.39
CA LEU A 98 1.92 -10.38 10.26
C LEU A 98 1.08 -9.19 10.71
N ASN A 99 0.10 -9.40 11.58
CA ASN A 99 -0.77 -8.31 12.04
C ASN A 99 0.01 -7.23 12.80
N GLN A 100 0.98 -7.61 13.63
CA GLN A 100 1.80 -6.63 14.36
C GLN A 100 2.81 -5.92 13.45
N GLN A 101 3.46 -6.63 12.53
CA GLN A 101 4.36 -6.02 11.57
C GLN A 101 3.63 -5.13 10.57
N ILE A 102 2.50 -5.57 10.07
CA ILE A 102 1.65 -4.77 9.18
C ILE A 102 1.16 -3.52 9.90
N LEU A 103 0.70 -3.63 11.14
CA LEU A 103 0.31 -2.48 11.96
C LEU A 103 1.48 -1.52 12.19
N SER A 104 2.69 -2.03 12.44
CA SER A 104 3.87 -1.20 12.63
C SER A 104 4.31 -0.48 11.34
N PHE A 105 4.09 -1.06 10.17
CA PHE A 105 4.36 -0.43 8.87
C PHE A 105 3.25 0.55 8.47
N GLY A 106 1.99 0.24 8.77
CA GLY A 106 0.84 1.10 8.48
C GLY A 106 0.72 2.29 9.43
N LEU A 107 1.22 2.17 10.66
CA LEU A 107 1.14 3.20 11.70
C LEU A 107 2.48 3.93 11.93
N ARG A 108 3.35 3.98 10.94
CA ARG A 108 4.58 4.77 11.09
C ARG A 108 4.23 6.24 11.35
N LYS A 109 4.40 6.63 12.58
CA LYS A 109 4.54 8.05 12.93
C LYS A 109 5.87 8.52 12.39
N ASN A 110 5.82 9.46 11.50
CA ASN A 110 7.01 10.20 11.09
C ASN A 110 7.45 11.08 12.22
#